data_2ee354a5ba186ac4fe1d343dcb2614fd
#
_entry.id   2ee354a5ba186ac4fe1d343dcb2614fd
#
_cell.length_a   1.000
_cell.length_b   1.000
_cell.length_c   1.000
_cell.angle_alpha   90.00
_cell.angle_beta   90.00
_cell.angle_gamma   90.00
#
_symmetry.space_group_name_H-M   'P 1'
#
loop_
_entity.id
_entity.type
_entity.pdbx_description
1 polymer ?
#
loop_
_entity_poly.entity_id
_entity_poly.type
_entity_poly.pdbx_seq_one_letter_code
_entity_poly.pdbx_strand_id
1 'polypeptide(L)'
;MSNVSKSWSDQELVASALHSFEIKSEDRERALLLFSDYLHLLLSGKRELTSSFSSEPLSNIAFFAKASSYSDLDDVNWKQLTHPGSIIFSALLPFLFTKEIDLKNFLRAIIAGYHGSSFFAQILQPTHSRNWHASATSGIFGAALATANLLELSDDKKAQALHFASAAIGGGSSAPKSQNGASRFTRIHAALMGSMSTLEAAESSPAPLYIVDGPGGLSERFGVVDLLPKNNPVDALHQISIRYFPYSGFSHNALEKLEKHLPLDPDSIKSIELQLSDPLYTLIGSAQKGQWWDLLAAIVNTIVNGDPFDSTTRKLNAEVKVEKIESGPSLAKIIMAGSEISFEFGIQDRIGIDPIDIPRVHRKWSSLYKESSELTEIASQIIDGSESAIAALKKLILATD
;
A
#
# COMPACT_ATOMS: atom_id res chain seq x y z
N MET A 1 40.10 14.01 1.87
CA MET A 1 40.13 12.55 1.82
C MET A 1 38.70 12.14 1.56
N SER A 2 38.39 11.74 0.33
CA SER A 2 37.07 11.29 -0.08
C SER A 2 36.79 9.95 0.62
N ASN A 3 35.81 9.92 1.53
CA ASN A 3 35.20 8.67 1.95
C ASN A 3 34.61 8.03 0.71
N VAL A 4 35.32 7.09 0.12
CA VAL A 4 34.75 6.19 -0.87
C VAL A 4 33.80 5.31 -0.08
N SER A 5 32.51 5.62 -0.16
CA SER A 5 31.47 4.74 0.36
C SER A 5 31.63 3.40 -0.37
N LYS A 6 31.64 2.31 0.38
CA LYS A 6 31.75 0.97 -0.14
C LYS A 6 30.49 0.71 -0.97
N SER A 7 30.61 0.67 -2.30
CA SER A 7 29.53 0.22 -3.16
C SER A 7 29.30 -1.27 -2.89
N TRP A 8 28.03 -1.67 -2.77
CA TRP A 8 27.64 -3.06 -2.63
C TRP A 8 27.70 -3.75 -3.99
N SER A 9 28.20 -4.97 -4.02
CA SER A 9 28.12 -5.78 -5.23
C SER A 9 26.67 -6.27 -5.43
N ASP A 10 26.29 -6.51 -6.67
CA ASP A 10 25.00 -7.11 -7.01
C ASP A 10 24.80 -8.45 -6.30
N GLN A 11 25.87 -9.23 -6.07
CA GLN A 11 25.82 -10.50 -5.33
C GLN A 11 25.43 -10.30 -3.86
N GLU A 12 26.02 -9.32 -3.16
CA GLU A 12 25.68 -9.00 -1.77
C GLU A 12 24.23 -8.51 -1.65
N LEU A 13 23.76 -7.70 -2.60
CA LEU A 13 22.38 -7.22 -2.67
C LEU A 13 21.41 -8.38 -2.86
N VAL A 14 21.66 -9.24 -3.84
CA VAL A 14 20.83 -10.40 -4.14
C VAL A 14 20.77 -11.35 -2.94
N ALA A 15 21.92 -11.68 -2.33
CA ALA A 15 21.97 -12.52 -1.13
C ALA A 15 21.14 -11.94 0.02
N SER A 16 21.12 -10.63 0.18
CA SER A 16 20.31 -9.94 1.21
C SER A 16 18.83 -9.92 0.84
N ALA A 17 18.49 -9.70 -0.42
CA ALA A 17 17.11 -9.68 -0.91
C ALA A 17 16.46 -11.09 -0.90
N LEU A 18 17.27 -12.14 -1.09
CA LEU A 18 16.82 -13.54 -1.10
C LEU A 18 17.04 -14.26 0.24
N HIS A 19 17.32 -13.51 1.31
CA HIS A 19 17.57 -14.10 2.63
C HIS A 19 16.46 -15.07 3.04
N SER A 20 16.85 -16.27 3.51
CA SER A 20 15.90 -17.27 3.97
C SER A 20 15.26 -16.84 5.30
N PHE A 21 14.03 -17.26 5.52
CA PHE A 21 13.29 -16.96 6.74
C PHE A 21 12.40 -18.13 7.16
N GLU A 22 12.17 -18.22 8.47
CA GLU A 22 11.18 -19.12 9.03
C GLU A 22 9.85 -18.41 9.18
N ILE A 23 8.76 -19.10 8.90
CA ILE A 23 7.40 -18.58 9.02
C ILE A 23 6.81 -19.05 10.34
N LYS A 24 6.38 -18.11 11.16
CA LYS A 24 5.70 -18.36 12.42
C LYS A 24 4.19 -18.19 12.29
N SER A 25 3.42 -18.59 13.32
CA SER A 25 1.97 -18.39 13.36
C SER A 25 1.57 -16.92 13.24
N GLU A 26 2.30 -16.02 13.89
CA GLU A 26 2.07 -14.59 13.84
C GLU A 26 2.24 -14.00 12.44
N ASP A 27 3.18 -14.52 11.64
CA ASP A 27 3.40 -14.11 10.25
C ASP A 27 2.24 -14.56 9.37
N ARG A 28 1.73 -15.78 9.61
CA ARG A 28 0.54 -16.29 8.93
C ARG A 28 -0.69 -15.44 9.24
N GLU A 29 -0.92 -15.12 10.51
CA GLU A 29 -2.05 -14.26 10.94
C GLU A 29 -1.96 -12.87 10.31
N ARG A 30 -0.75 -12.30 10.26
CA ARG A 30 -0.52 -11.00 9.64
C ARG A 30 -0.76 -11.04 8.13
N ALA A 31 -0.24 -12.05 7.44
CA ALA A 31 -0.47 -12.24 6.00
C ALA A 31 -1.96 -12.44 5.68
N LEU A 32 -2.68 -13.23 6.50
CA LEU A 32 -4.11 -13.42 6.37
C LEU A 32 -4.88 -12.10 6.49
N LEU A 33 -4.53 -11.27 7.46
CA LEU A 33 -5.17 -9.99 7.68
C LEU A 33 -4.99 -9.06 6.48
N LEU A 34 -3.76 -8.96 5.95
CA LEU A 34 -3.44 -8.13 4.79
C LEU A 34 -4.07 -8.67 3.50
N PHE A 35 -4.09 -9.99 3.33
CA PHE A 35 -4.75 -10.62 2.18
C PHE A 35 -6.27 -10.44 2.22
N SER A 36 -6.88 -10.59 3.39
CA SER A 36 -8.31 -10.33 3.57
C SER A 36 -8.64 -8.86 3.26
N ASP A 37 -7.84 -7.91 3.75
CA ASP A 37 -8.02 -6.49 3.43
C ASP A 37 -7.95 -6.22 1.93
N TYR A 38 -6.95 -6.80 1.26
CA TYR A 38 -6.82 -6.71 -0.18
C TYR A 38 -8.05 -7.26 -0.93
N LEU A 39 -8.59 -8.42 -0.53
CA LEU A 39 -9.76 -9.01 -1.19
C LEU A 39 -11.02 -8.15 -1.05
N HIS A 40 -11.24 -7.54 0.12
CA HIS A 40 -12.34 -6.60 0.33
C HIS A 40 -12.23 -5.37 -0.58
N LEU A 41 -11.01 -4.82 -0.70
CA LEU A 41 -10.73 -3.71 -1.61
C LEU A 41 -10.90 -4.10 -3.08
N LEU A 42 -10.43 -5.28 -3.46
CA LEU A 42 -10.56 -5.80 -4.82
C LEU A 42 -12.03 -5.92 -5.22
N LEU A 43 -12.86 -6.57 -4.40
CA LEU A 43 -14.29 -6.76 -4.72
C LEU A 43 -15.07 -5.45 -4.68
N SER A 44 -14.77 -4.55 -3.73
CA SER A 44 -15.37 -3.21 -3.72
C SER A 44 -14.99 -2.41 -4.96
N GLY A 45 -13.70 -2.32 -5.28
CA GLY A 45 -13.23 -1.54 -6.42
C GLY A 45 -13.61 -2.12 -7.78
N LYS A 46 -13.82 -3.44 -7.88
CA LYS A 46 -14.32 -4.10 -9.09
C LYS A 46 -15.65 -3.48 -9.57
N ARG A 47 -16.57 -3.17 -8.64
CA ARG A 47 -17.88 -2.58 -8.95
C ARG A 47 -17.79 -1.22 -9.64
N GLU A 48 -16.68 -0.52 -9.44
CA GLU A 48 -16.42 0.81 -10.01
C GLU A 48 -15.74 0.75 -11.39
N LEU A 49 -15.47 -0.46 -11.92
CA LEU A 49 -14.72 -0.64 -13.15
C LEU A 49 -15.58 -1.20 -14.27
N THR A 50 -15.38 -0.66 -15.47
CA THR A 50 -15.98 -1.19 -16.70
C THR A 50 -15.18 -2.34 -17.33
N SER A 51 -13.92 -2.54 -16.90
CA SER A 51 -13.10 -3.65 -17.35
C SER A 51 -13.44 -4.93 -16.58
N SER A 52 -13.33 -6.07 -17.23
CA SER A 52 -13.70 -7.37 -16.67
C SER A 52 -12.48 -8.30 -16.55
N PHE A 53 -12.66 -9.36 -15.79
CA PHE A 53 -11.72 -10.47 -15.68
C PHE A 53 -11.48 -11.13 -17.04
N SER A 54 -10.22 -11.51 -17.32
CA SER A 54 -9.77 -12.15 -18.55
C SER A 54 -9.26 -13.56 -18.28
N SER A 55 -9.13 -14.38 -19.35
CA SER A 55 -8.40 -15.65 -19.27
C SER A 55 -6.89 -15.46 -19.16
N GLU A 56 -6.38 -14.28 -19.54
CA GLU A 56 -4.95 -13.98 -19.57
C GLU A 56 -4.45 -13.46 -18.23
N PRO A 57 -3.46 -14.13 -17.58
CA PRO A 57 -2.96 -13.72 -16.25
C PRO A 57 -2.48 -12.27 -16.17
N LEU A 58 -1.72 -11.81 -17.17
CA LEU A 58 -1.17 -10.45 -17.17
C LEU A 58 -2.26 -9.38 -17.24
N SER A 59 -3.34 -9.63 -18.01
CA SER A 59 -4.50 -8.73 -18.05
C SER A 59 -5.19 -8.65 -16.69
N ASN A 60 -5.26 -9.76 -15.97
CA ASN A 60 -5.85 -9.82 -14.64
C ASN A 60 -4.97 -9.10 -13.58
N ILE A 61 -3.64 -9.13 -13.70
CA ILE A 61 -2.76 -8.34 -12.83
C ILE A 61 -3.13 -6.86 -12.92
N ALA A 62 -3.26 -6.33 -14.13
CA ALA A 62 -3.63 -4.93 -14.34
C ALA A 62 -5.02 -4.60 -13.76
N PHE A 63 -6.00 -5.48 -14.01
CA PHE A 63 -7.35 -5.33 -13.47
C PHE A 63 -7.38 -5.34 -11.94
N PHE A 64 -6.70 -6.30 -11.30
CA PHE A 64 -6.67 -6.45 -9.85
C PHE A 64 -5.93 -5.30 -9.16
N ALA A 65 -4.79 -4.86 -9.70
CA ALA A 65 -4.08 -3.71 -9.17
C ALA A 65 -4.90 -2.42 -9.27
N LYS A 66 -5.67 -2.24 -10.35
CA LYS A 66 -6.59 -1.12 -10.52
C LYS A 66 -7.75 -1.19 -9.51
N ALA A 67 -8.39 -2.35 -9.38
CA ALA A 67 -9.54 -2.53 -8.49
C ALA A 67 -9.15 -2.38 -7.02
N SER A 68 -8.12 -3.10 -6.54
CA SER A 68 -7.70 -3.07 -5.13
C SER A 68 -7.18 -1.70 -4.66
N SER A 69 -6.70 -0.88 -5.59
CA SER A 69 -6.24 0.49 -5.29
C SER A 69 -7.26 1.58 -5.65
N TYR A 70 -8.49 1.21 -6.01
CA TYR A 70 -9.48 2.16 -6.52
C TYR A 70 -9.89 3.21 -5.48
N SER A 71 -10.18 2.77 -4.27
CA SER A 71 -10.56 3.65 -3.14
C SER A 71 -9.37 4.29 -2.43
N ASP A 72 -8.13 3.92 -2.81
CA ASP A 72 -6.88 4.35 -2.17
C ASP A 72 -6.84 4.06 -0.65
N LEU A 73 -7.49 2.96 -0.26
CA LEU A 73 -7.56 2.41 1.11
C LEU A 73 -6.66 1.18 1.31
N ASP A 74 -5.84 0.84 0.31
CA ASP A 74 -4.86 -0.23 0.38
C ASP A 74 -3.84 0.03 1.49
N ASP A 75 -3.19 -1.01 1.93
CA ASP A 75 -2.23 -1.01 3.02
C ASP A 75 -1.09 0.00 2.85
N VAL A 76 -0.35 0.28 3.90
CA VAL A 76 0.72 1.28 3.85
C VAL A 76 1.89 0.92 4.77
N ASN A 77 3.10 1.11 4.29
CA ASN A 77 4.29 1.26 5.12
C ASN A 77 4.56 2.75 5.35
N TRP A 78 4.27 3.24 6.56
CA TRP A 78 4.40 4.66 6.87
C TRP A 78 5.83 5.18 6.84
N LYS A 79 6.82 4.34 7.17
CA LYS A 79 8.24 4.74 7.13
C LYS A 79 8.74 4.99 5.71
N GLN A 80 8.18 4.26 4.76
CA GLN A 80 8.61 4.26 3.37
C GLN A 80 7.61 4.96 2.44
N LEU A 81 6.41 5.26 2.93
CA LEU A 81 5.29 5.81 2.16
C LEU A 81 4.98 4.95 0.93
N THR A 82 4.95 3.62 1.12
CA THR A 82 4.64 2.65 0.07
C THR A 82 3.35 1.91 0.34
N HIS A 83 2.69 1.45 -0.73
CA HIS A 83 1.45 0.68 -0.71
C HIS A 83 1.71 -0.69 -1.37
N PRO A 84 2.34 -1.65 -0.66
CA PRO A 84 2.82 -2.86 -1.29
C PRO A 84 1.73 -3.88 -1.60
N GLY A 85 0.66 -4.00 -0.78
CA GLY A 85 -0.31 -5.07 -0.90
C GLY A 85 -1.09 -5.06 -2.21
N SER A 86 -1.53 -3.88 -2.66
CA SER A 86 -2.23 -3.76 -3.96
C SER A 86 -1.36 -4.16 -5.16
N ILE A 87 -0.04 -4.14 -5.02
CA ILE A 87 0.91 -4.56 -6.03
C ILE A 87 1.19 -6.07 -5.91
N ILE A 88 1.56 -6.53 -4.72
CA ILE A 88 2.00 -7.90 -4.44
C ILE A 88 0.85 -8.90 -4.67
N PHE A 89 -0.30 -8.68 -4.04
CA PHE A 89 -1.42 -9.61 -4.20
C PHE A 89 -1.98 -9.61 -5.61
N SER A 90 -1.94 -8.46 -6.31
CA SER A 90 -2.34 -8.41 -7.72
C SER A 90 -1.38 -9.16 -8.63
N ALA A 91 -0.09 -9.20 -8.30
CA ALA A 91 0.89 -10.01 -9.01
C ALA A 91 0.71 -11.51 -8.75
N LEU A 92 0.26 -11.92 -7.55
CA LEU A 92 0.12 -13.32 -7.15
C LEU A 92 -1.20 -13.95 -7.58
N LEU A 93 -2.32 -13.26 -7.35
CA LEU A 93 -3.66 -13.84 -7.43
C LEU A 93 -4.01 -14.43 -8.80
N PRO A 94 -3.66 -13.80 -9.95
CA PRO A 94 -3.98 -14.37 -11.27
C PRO A 94 -3.36 -15.74 -11.53
N PHE A 95 -2.18 -16.00 -10.97
CA PHE A 95 -1.51 -17.30 -11.15
C PHE A 95 -2.25 -18.41 -10.40
N LEU A 96 -2.88 -18.13 -9.27
CA LEU A 96 -3.70 -19.10 -8.54
C LEU A 96 -4.91 -19.58 -9.36
N PHE A 97 -5.37 -18.78 -10.35
CA PHE A 97 -6.51 -19.12 -11.18
C PHE A 97 -6.16 -19.84 -12.47
N THR A 98 -4.91 -19.91 -12.86
CA THR A 98 -4.50 -20.33 -14.21
C THR A 98 -3.39 -21.36 -14.24
N LYS A 99 -2.66 -21.57 -13.16
CA LYS A 99 -1.56 -22.55 -13.06
C LYS A 99 -1.81 -23.51 -11.92
N GLU A 100 -1.27 -24.73 -12.04
CA GLU A 100 -1.08 -25.61 -10.89
C GLU A 100 0.04 -25.02 -10.03
N ILE A 101 -0.36 -24.43 -8.89
CA ILE A 101 0.55 -23.79 -7.95
C ILE A 101 0.48 -24.59 -6.64
N ASP A 102 1.63 -24.93 -6.06
CA ASP A 102 1.65 -25.42 -4.69
C ASP A 102 1.33 -24.28 -3.72
N LEU A 103 0.10 -24.31 -3.17
CA LEU A 103 -0.39 -23.28 -2.27
C LEU A 103 0.43 -23.11 -1.00
N LYS A 104 1.25 -24.12 -0.62
CA LYS A 104 2.21 -24.01 0.49
C LYS A 104 3.22 -22.87 0.26
N ASN A 105 3.49 -22.55 -1.01
CA ASN A 105 4.38 -21.45 -1.38
C ASN A 105 3.69 -20.09 -1.36
N PHE A 106 2.36 -20.02 -1.30
CA PHE A 106 1.63 -18.75 -1.36
C PHE A 106 1.99 -17.83 -0.19
N LEU A 107 1.99 -18.33 1.04
CA LEU A 107 2.39 -17.53 2.21
C LEU A 107 3.85 -17.06 2.12
N ARG A 108 4.76 -17.94 1.67
CA ARG A 108 6.16 -17.57 1.43
C ARG A 108 6.28 -16.49 0.36
N ALA A 109 5.51 -16.58 -0.72
CA ALA A 109 5.48 -15.60 -1.79
C ALA A 109 4.98 -14.22 -1.30
N ILE A 110 3.95 -14.19 -0.44
CA ILE A 110 3.48 -12.95 0.20
C ILE A 110 4.62 -12.30 0.98
N ILE A 111 5.26 -13.03 1.90
CA ILE A 111 6.33 -12.51 2.76
C ILE A 111 7.52 -12.01 1.91
N ALA A 112 7.94 -12.79 0.91
CA ALA A 112 9.02 -12.40 0.00
C ALA A 112 8.69 -11.12 -0.78
N GLY A 113 7.43 -10.95 -1.19
CA GLY A 113 6.96 -9.75 -1.86
C GLY A 113 7.04 -8.50 -0.97
N TYR A 114 6.52 -8.58 0.24
CA TYR A 114 6.61 -7.48 1.21
C TYR A 114 8.05 -7.15 1.58
N HIS A 115 8.88 -8.19 1.76
CA HIS A 115 10.31 -8.00 1.99
C HIS A 115 10.99 -7.28 0.83
N GLY A 116 10.80 -7.76 -0.39
CA GLY A 116 11.40 -7.15 -1.58
C GLY A 116 10.99 -5.69 -1.76
N SER A 117 9.70 -5.39 -1.61
CA SER A 117 9.21 -4.00 -1.67
C SER A 117 9.86 -3.14 -0.59
N SER A 118 9.89 -3.59 0.68
CA SER A 118 10.48 -2.85 1.79
C SER A 118 11.99 -2.69 1.66
N PHE A 119 12.69 -3.76 1.27
CA PHE A 119 14.14 -3.78 1.09
C PHE A 119 14.58 -2.75 0.05
N PHE A 120 13.98 -2.78 -1.14
CA PHE A 120 14.31 -1.82 -2.20
C PHE A 120 13.82 -0.40 -1.89
N ALA A 121 12.71 -0.23 -1.18
CA ALA A 121 12.29 1.09 -0.72
C ALA A 121 13.33 1.72 0.22
N GLN A 122 13.97 0.95 1.09
CA GLN A 122 15.04 1.43 1.97
C GLN A 122 16.31 1.79 1.20
N ILE A 123 16.70 0.95 0.23
CA ILE A 123 17.88 1.21 -0.62
C ILE A 123 17.72 2.51 -1.41
N LEU A 124 16.53 2.72 -1.98
CA LEU A 124 16.26 3.89 -2.82
C LEU A 124 16.10 5.21 -2.04
N GLN A 125 15.88 5.17 -0.72
CA GLN A 125 15.77 6.37 0.13
C GLN A 125 17.17 6.99 0.42
N PRO A 126 17.21 8.30 0.78
CA PRO A 126 16.08 9.22 0.93
C PRO A 126 15.77 10.05 -0.31
N THR A 127 16.51 9.90 -1.39
CA THR A 127 16.48 10.86 -2.51
C THR A 127 15.38 10.61 -3.51
N HIS A 128 15.00 9.34 -3.72
CA HIS A 128 14.13 9.00 -4.83
C HIS A 128 12.69 9.50 -4.68
N SER A 129 12.15 9.60 -3.47
CA SER A 129 10.77 10.06 -3.22
C SER A 129 10.49 11.50 -3.68
N ARG A 130 11.54 12.30 -3.94
CA ARG A 130 11.38 13.65 -4.51
C ARG A 130 10.85 13.61 -5.95
N ASN A 131 11.33 12.66 -6.75
CA ASN A 131 11.07 12.57 -8.19
C ASN A 131 10.28 11.33 -8.57
N TRP A 132 10.17 10.35 -7.68
CA TRP A 132 9.59 9.03 -7.96
C TRP A 132 8.48 8.66 -6.99
N HIS A 133 7.53 7.87 -7.45
CA HIS A 133 6.49 7.29 -6.61
C HIS A 133 7.03 6.03 -5.93
N ALA A 134 7.28 6.11 -4.63
CA ALA A 134 7.95 5.03 -3.88
C ALA A 134 7.25 3.67 -4.03
N SER A 135 5.92 3.63 -4.01
CA SER A 135 5.16 2.38 -4.20
C SER A 135 5.45 1.72 -5.55
N ALA A 136 5.63 2.52 -6.62
CA ALA A 136 5.90 1.98 -7.94
C ALA A 136 7.35 1.49 -8.07
N THR A 137 8.31 2.30 -7.62
CA THR A 137 9.73 2.01 -7.80
C THR A 137 10.23 0.84 -6.96
N SER A 138 9.71 0.67 -5.75
CA SER A 138 10.06 -0.47 -4.89
C SER A 138 9.11 -1.66 -5.06
N GLY A 139 7.84 -1.39 -5.36
CA GLY A 139 6.83 -2.43 -5.53
C GLY A 139 7.09 -3.37 -6.70
N ILE A 140 7.80 -2.92 -7.74
CA ILE A 140 8.19 -3.77 -8.86
C ILE A 140 9.08 -4.93 -8.41
N PHE A 141 10.01 -4.70 -7.47
CA PHE A 141 10.85 -5.75 -6.88
C PHE A 141 10.02 -6.66 -5.96
N GLY A 142 9.06 -6.07 -5.22
CA GLY A 142 8.10 -6.84 -4.43
C GLY A 142 7.29 -7.81 -5.28
N ALA A 143 6.72 -7.33 -6.39
CA ALA A 143 5.98 -8.17 -7.34
C ALA A 143 6.87 -9.25 -7.98
N ALA A 144 8.10 -8.90 -8.36
CA ALA A 144 9.06 -9.85 -8.94
C ALA A 144 9.40 -10.98 -7.94
N LEU A 145 9.78 -10.66 -6.71
CA LEU A 145 10.11 -11.67 -5.70
C LEU A 145 8.89 -12.49 -5.26
N ALA A 146 7.73 -11.87 -5.14
CA ALA A 146 6.48 -12.59 -4.86
C ALA A 146 6.20 -13.64 -5.93
N THR A 147 6.16 -13.21 -7.19
CA THR A 147 5.89 -14.12 -8.33
C THR A 147 6.96 -15.20 -8.46
N ALA A 148 8.24 -14.85 -8.29
CA ALA A 148 9.34 -15.80 -8.39
C ALA A 148 9.31 -16.87 -7.28
N ASN A 149 8.91 -16.51 -6.07
CA ASN A 149 8.72 -17.48 -4.98
C ASN A 149 7.47 -18.34 -5.20
N LEU A 150 6.38 -17.77 -5.69
CA LEU A 150 5.17 -18.52 -6.03
C LEU A 150 5.45 -19.58 -7.11
N LEU A 151 6.27 -19.25 -8.11
CA LEU A 151 6.66 -20.13 -9.21
C LEU A 151 7.88 -21.01 -8.90
N GLU A 152 8.37 -21.00 -7.65
CA GLU A 152 9.49 -21.80 -7.16
C GLU A 152 10.78 -21.67 -8.00
N LEU A 153 11.06 -20.47 -8.48
CA LEU A 153 12.26 -20.24 -9.27
C LEU A 153 13.53 -20.42 -8.42
N SER A 154 14.61 -20.90 -9.06
CA SER A 154 15.93 -20.95 -8.40
C SER A 154 16.44 -19.54 -8.04
N ASP A 155 17.39 -19.45 -7.10
CA ASP A 155 17.93 -18.17 -6.67
C ASP A 155 18.61 -17.40 -7.81
N ASP A 156 19.26 -18.10 -8.75
CA ASP A 156 19.79 -17.47 -9.97
C ASP A 156 18.69 -16.84 -10.84
N LYS A 157 17.55 -17.50 -10.97
CA LYS A 157 16.39 -16.97 -11.70
C LYS A 157 15.74 -15.81 -10.97
N LYS A 158 15.66 -15.86 -9.63
CA LYS A 158 15.21 -14.74 -8.81
C LYS A 158 16.14 -13.53 -8.94
N ALA A 159 17.45 -13.75 -9.00
CA ALA A 159 18.42 -12.70 -9.25
C ALA A 159 18.22 -12.04 -10.63
N GLN A 160 18.00 -12.85 -11.67
CA GLN A 160 17.65 -12.34 -13.00
C GLN A 160 16.32 -11.57 -13.00
N ALA A 161 15.32 -12.04 -12.28
CA ALA A 161 14.03 -11.32 -12.13
C ALA A 161 14.23 -9.94 -11.49
N LEU A 162 15.07 -9.83 -10.46
CA LEU A 162 15.45 -8.55 -9.85
C LEU A 162 16.20 -7.65 -10.85
N HIS A 163 17.08 -8.19 -11.67
CA HIS A 163 17.77 -7.43 -12.70
C HIS A 163 16.78 -6.86 -13.73
N PHE A 164 15.88 -7.67 -14.27
CA PHE A 164 14.86 -7.20 -15.22
C PHE A 164 13.90 -6.19 -14.58
N ALA A 165 13.49 -6.42 -13.32
CA ALA A 165 12.70 -5.45 -12.57
C ALA A 165 13.43 -4.12 -12.41
N SER A 166 14.74 -4.15 -12.13
CA SER A 166 15.59 -2.95 -12.07
C SER A 166 15.58 -2.17 -13.39
N ALA A 167 15.68 -2.86 -14.52
CA ALA A 167 15.64 -2.23 -15.84
C ALA A 167 14.26 -1.60 -16.15
N ALA A 168 13.18 -2.16 -15.61
CA ALA A 168 11.79 -1.73 -15.85
C ALA A 168 11.24 -0.71 -14.83
N ILE A 169 12.04 -0.19 -13.90
CA ILE A 169 11.57 0.79 -12.91
C ILE A 169 10.93 2.00 -13.58
N GLY A 170 9.72 2.37 -13.10
CA GLY A 170 8.97 3.53 -13.55
C GLY A 170 8.13 4.15 -12.42
N GLY A 171 7.40 5.22 -12.76
CA GLY A 171 6.49 5.90 -11.83
C GLY A 171 7.04 7.19 -11.24
N GLY A 172 6.79 8.32 -11.90
CA GLY A 172 7.19 9.64 -11.41
C GLY A 172 6.35 10.13 -10.23
N SER A 173 6.92 10.99 -9.39
CA SER A 173 6.24 11.57 -8.21
C SER A 173 5.07 12.49 -8.54
N SER A 174 4.87 12.86 -9.81
CA SER A 174 3.66 13.56 -10.25
C SER A 174 2.40 12.70 -10.14
N ALA A 175 2.55 11.37 -10.21
CA ALA A 175 1.43 10.45 -10.17
C ALA A 175 0.56 10.58 -8.90
N PRO A 176 1.10 10.48 -7.67
CA PRO A 176 0.30 10.69 -6.47
C PRO A 176 -0.20 12.12 -6.29
N LYS A 177 0.41 13.10 -6.96
CA LYS A 177 0.03 14.53 -6.88
C LYS A 177 -1.06 14.93 -7.86
N SER A 178 -1.27 14.16 -8.92
CA SER A 178 -2.11 14.54 -10.06
C SER A 178 -3.60 14.33 -9.88
N GLN A 179 -4.01 13.65 -8.80
CA GLN A 179 -5.43 13.45 -8.42
C GLN A 179 -6.32 12.77 -9.48
N ASN A 180 -5.75 12.24 -10.54
CA ASN A 180 -6.47 11.71 -11.70
C ASN A 180 -6.33 10.18 -11.89
N GLY A 181 -5.98 9.46 -10.84
CA GLY A 181 -5.76 8.00 -10.92
C GLY A 181 -4.38 7.59 -11.44
N ALA A 182 -3.46 8.52 -11.68
CA ALA A 182 -2.10 8.18 -12.12
C ALA A 182 -1.33 7.38 -11.06
N SER A 183 -1.62 7.57 -9.78
CA SER A 183 -1.06 6.75 -8.71
C SER A 183 -1.47 5.28 -8.83
N ARG A 184 -2.73 5.02 -9.24
CA ARG A 184 -3.21 3.66 -9.55
C ARG A 184 -2.48 3.07 -10.76
N PHE A 185 -2.30 3.88 -11.81
CA PHE A 185 -1.57 3.46 -13.01
C PHE A 185 -0.14 3.02 -12.69
N THR A 186 0.56 3.73 -11.82
CA THR A 186 1.92 3.36 -11.43
C THR A 186 1.97 2.08 -10.57
N ARG A 187 0.94 1.79 -9.78
CA ARG A 187 0.79 0.49 -9.08
C ARG A 187 0.52 -0.66 -10.06
N ILE A 188 -0.33 -0.44 -11.07
CA ILE A 188 -0.54 -1.39 -12.18
C ILE A 188 0.78 -1.68 -12.87
N HIS A 189 1.54 -0.65 -13.23
CA HIS A 189 2.85 -0.78 -13.86
C HIS A 189 3.79 -1.64 -13.00
N ALA A 190 3.89 -1.38 -11.69
CA ALA A 190 4.78 -2.13 -10.80
C ALA A 190 4.39 -3.61 -10.68
N ALA A 191 3.09 -3.91 -10.51
CA ALA A 191 2.60 -5.28 -10.42
C ALA A 191 2.86 -6.04 -11.73
N LEU A 192 2.52 -5.42 -12.86
CA LEU A 192 2.65 -6.03 -14.18
C LEU A 192 4.12 -6.25 -14.55
N MET A 193 4.96 -5.22 -14.45
CA MET A 193 6.37 -5.29 -14.83
C MET A 193 7.17 -6.22 -13.90
N GLY A 194 6.87 -6.26 -12.60
CA GLY A 194 7.49 -7.21 -11.68
C GLY A 194 7.19 -8.67 -12.04
N SER A 195 5.92 -8.98 -12.34
CA SER A 195 5.53 -10.32 -12.78
C SER A 195 6.13 -10.68 -14.15
N MET A 196 6.13 -9.74 -15.11
CA MET A 196 6.77 -9.95 -16.41
C MET A 196 8.27 -10.20 -16.28
N SER A 197 8.96 -9.43 -15.42
CA SER A 197 10.39 -9.64 -15.12
C SER A 197 10.67 -11.06 -14.63
N THR A 198 9.76 -11.61 -13.84
CA THR A 198 9.87 -13.00 -13.35
C THR A 198 9.65 -14.03 -14.46
N LEU A 199 8.62 -13.83 -15.28
CA LEU A 199 8.31 -14.75 -16.38
C LEU A 199 9.45 -14.78 -17.40
N GLU A 200 10.00 -13.62 -17.74
CA GLU A 200 11.15 -13.51 -18.62
C GLU A 200 12.39 -14.19 -18.01
N ALA A 201 12.66 -13.95 -16.73
CA ALA A 201 13.76 -14.60 -16.03
C ALA A 201 13.65 -16.12 -16.01
N ALA A 202 12.45 -16.67 -15.92
CA ALA A 202 12.22 -18.12 -15.93
C ALA A 202 12.71 -18.77 -17.22
N GLU A 203 12.61 -18.08 -18.34
CA GLU A 203 12.99 -18.57 -19.68
C GLU A 203 14.40 -18.15 -20.10
N SER A 204 14.94 -17.05 -19.57
CA SER A 204 16.23 -16.49 -19.94
C SER A 204 17.42 -17.33 -19.50
N SER A 205 18.51 -17.31 -20.26
CA SER A 205 19.79 -17.85 -19.83
C SER A 205 20.44 -16.96 -18.76
N PRO A 206 21.27 -17.52 -17.85
CA PRO A 206 22.03 -16.71 -16.89
C PRO A 206 22.87 -15.65 -17.60
N ALA A 207 22.81 -14.42 -17.08
CA ALA A 207 23.57 -13.28 -17.59
C ALA A 207 24.17 -12.49 -16.42
N PRO A 208 25.22 -11.67 -16.65
CA PRO A 208 25.71 -10.75 -15.64
C PRO A 208 24.60 -9.85 -15.09
N LEU A 209 24.65 -9.59 -13.78
CA LEU A 209 23.68 -8.71 -13.12
C LEU A 209 24.21 -7.27 -13.13
N TYR A 210 23.33 -6.33 -13.38
CA TYR A 210 23.57 -4.89 -13.26
C TYR A 210 22.39 -4.25 -12.53
N ILE A 211 22.20 -4.62 -11.25
CA ILE A 211 21.09 -4.12 -10.43
C ILE A 211 21.49 -2.80 -9.75
N VAL A 212 22.58 -2.82 -8.98
CA VAL A 212 23.08 -1.65 -8.24
C VAL A 212 24.14 -0.94 -9.05
N ASP A 213 25.18 -1.67 -9.42
CA ASP A 213 26.35 -1.16 -10.10
C ASP A 213 26.29 -1.42 -11.61
N GLY A 214 27.14 -0.72 -12.36
CA GLY A 214 27.22 -0.85 -13.80
C GLY A 214 26.32 0.15 -14.55
N PRO A 215 26.39 0.12 -15.89
CA PRO A 215 25.68 1.05 -16.74
C PRO A 215 24.15 0.98 -16.52
N GLY A 216 23.55 2.09 -16.08
CA GLY A 216 22.11 2.17 -15.81
C GLY A 216 21.66 1.46 -14.54
N GLY A 217 22.55 1.05 -13.65
CA GLY A 217 22.23 0.48 -12.33
C GLY A 217 21.55 1.49 -11.39
N LEU A 218 21.05 1.00 -10.25
CA LEU A 218 20.31 1.85 -9.28
C LEU A 218 21.18 2.98 -8.74
N SER A 219 22.50 2.75 -8.54
CA SER A 219 23.43 3.78 -8.06
C SER A 219 23.54 4.95 -9.03
N GLU A 220 23.63 4.66 -10.33
CA GLU A 220 23.71 5.71 -11.36
C GLU A 220 22.39 6.48 -11.48
N ARG A 221 21.25 5.77 -11.47
CA ARG A 221 19.93 6.39 -11.66
C ARG A 221 19.37 7.10 -10.45
N PHE A 222 19.66 6.62 -9.24
CA PHE A 222 19.02 7.08 -8.00
C PHE A 222 20.00 7.58 -6.95
N GLY A 223 21.32 7.48 -7.20
CA GLY A 223 22.33 7.82 -6.20
C GLY A 223 22.30 6.91 -4.97
N VAL A 224 21.98 5.65 -5.14
CA VAL A 224 21.94 4.64 -4.08
C VAL A 224 23.34 4.35 -3.60
N VAL A 225 23.64 4.57 -2.34
CA VAL A 225 25.03 4.55 -1.93
C VAL A 225 25.36 3.82 -0.66
N ASP A 226 24.54 3.69 0.37
CA ASP A 226 25.27 3.50 1.62
C ASP A 226 24.99 2.28 2.48
N LEU A 227 23.82 1.69 2.48
CA LEU A 227 23.58 0.62 3.46
C LEU A 227 22.57 -0.41 2.95
N LEU A 228 22.98 -1.67 2.84
CA LEU A 228 22.01 -2.77 2.73
C LEU A 228 21.19 -2.86 4.02
N PRO A 229 19.87 -2.89 3.94
CA PRO A 229 19.02 -3.12 5.09
C PRO A 229 19.34 -4.49 5.71
N LYS A 230 19.57 -4.50 7.02
CA LYS A 230 19.79 -5.74 7.81
C LYS A 230 18.49 -6.17 8.49
N ASN A 231 17.40 -6.21 7.74
CA ASN A 231 16.09 -6.57 8.28
C ASN A 231 15.81 -8.04 8.02
N ASN A 232 15.16 -8.70 8.98
CA ASN A 232 14.57 -10.00 8.72
C ASN A 232 13.43 -9.83 7.70
N PRO A 233 13.30 -10.69 6.66
CA PRO A 233 12.21 -10.62 5.69
C PRO A 233 10.81 -10.52 6.29
N VAL A 234 10.52 -11.22 7.37
CA VAL A 234 9.22 -11.18 8.06
C VAL A 234 8.92 -9.84 8.73
N ASP A 235 9.93 -9.07 9.12
CA ASP A 235 9.74 -7.76 9.75
C ASP A 235 9.04 -6.76 8.81
N ALA A 236 9.26 -6.91 7.51
CA ALA A 236 8.61 -6.06 6.50
C ALA A 236 7.08 -6.21 6.55
N LEU A 237 6.58 -7.43 6.74
CA LEU A 237 5.15 -7.72 6.86
C LEU A 237 4.53 -7.05 8.10
N HIS A 238 5.26 -7.08 9.22
CA HIS A 238 4.81 -6.50 10.50
C HIS A 238 4.90 -4.96 10.55
N GLN A 239 5.60 -4.33 9.61
CA GLN A 239 5.66 -2.87 9.48
C GLN A 239 4.52 -2.28 8.64
N ILE A 240 3.62 -3.11 8.13
CA ILE A 240 2.50 -2.66 7.31
C ILE A 240 1.31 -2.29 8.19
N SER A 241 0.73 -1.14 7.94
CA SER A 241 -0.51 -0.67 8.56
C SER A 241 -1.68 -0.80 7.59
N ILE A 242 -2.89 -0.98 8.13
CA ILE A 242 -4.13 -0.92 7.37
C ILE A 242 -4.70 0.50 7.46
N ARG A 243 -5.12 1.06 6.34
CA ARG A 243 -5.87 2.32 6.33
C ARG A 243 -7.35 2.04 6.58
N TYR A 244 -7.93 2.70 7.58
CA TYR A 244 -9.29 2.43 8.04
C TYR A 244 -10.33 3.29 7.32
N PHE A 245 -10.11 4.62 7.29
CA PHE A 245 -11.10 5.59 6.85
C PHE A 245 -11.00 5.90 5.36
N PRO A 246 -12.12 6.18 4.66
CA PRO A 246 -12.17 6.46 3.23
C PRO A 246 -11.67 7.88 2.91
N TYR A 247 -10.53 8.24 3.48
CA TYR A 247 -9.84 9.52 3.31
C TYR A 247 -8.34 9.31 3.19
N SER A 248 -7.61 10.36 2.85
CA SER A 248 -6.15 10.31 2.83
C SER A 248 -5.60 9.74 4.13
N GLY A 249 -4.65 8.83 4.06
CA GLY A 249 -4.00 8.28 5.25
C GLY A 249 -3.40 9.36 6.18
N PHE A 250 -3.01 10.49 5.63
CA PHE A 250 -2.54 11.64 6.41
C PHE A 250 -3.63 12.30 7.26
N SER A 251 -4.91 12.07 6.95
CA SER A 251 -6.05 12.54 7.75
C SER A 251 -6.41 11.60 8.90
N HIS A 252 -5.96 10.35 8.87
CA HIS A 252 -6.43 9.30 9.80
C HIS A 252 -6.19 9.65 11.27
N ASN A 253 -5.02 10.20 11.61
CA ASN A 253 -4.75 10.56 13.02
C ASN A 253 -5.71 11.63 13.53
N ALA A 254 -6.04 12.64 12.70
CA ALA A 254 -7.04 13.65 13.05
C ALA A 254 -8.43 13.02 13.24
N LEU A 255 -8.82 12.11 12.35
CA LEU A 255 -10.13 11.44 12.43
C LEU A 255 -10.25 10.51 13.64
N GLU A 256 -9.19 9.80 14.02
CA GLU A 256 -9.15 8.97 15.23
C GLU A 256 -9.28 9.80 16.51
N LYS A 257 -8.69 11.01 16.52
CA LYS A 257 -8.86 11.94 17.64
C LYS A 257 -10.30 12.48 17.68
N LEU A 258 -10.85 12.86 16.52
CA LEU A 258 -12.22 13.36 16.40
C LEU A 258 -13.26 12.29 16.78
N GLU A 259 -13.06 11.04 16.40
CA GLU A 259 -13.98 9.92 16.70
C GLU A 259 -14.30 9.79 18.19
N LYS A 260 -13.36 10.15 19.07
CA LYS A 260 -13.52 10.11 20.53
C LYS A 260 -14.54 11.13 21.06
N HIS A 261 -14.89 12.11 20.23
CA HIS A 261 -15.81 13.19 20.59
C HIS A 261 -17.18 13.05 19.92
N LEU A 262 -17.37 12.04 19.07
CA LEU A 262 -18.65 11.80 18.38
C LEU A 262 -19.69 11.13 19.31
N PRO A 263 -20.98 11.36 19.09
CA PRO A 263 -21.57 12.26 18.09
C PRO A 263 -21.50 13.73 18.50
N LEU A 264 -21.36 14.60 17.50
CA LEU A 264 -21.49 16.04 17.66
C LEU A 264 -22.77 16.52 16.97
N ASP A 265 -23.44 17.54 17.57
CA ASP A 265 -24.57 18.21 16.92
C ASP A 265 -24.04 19.19 15.85
N PRO A 266 -24.24 18.93 14.54
CA PRO A 266 -23.74 19.81 13.50
C PRO A 266 -24.31 21.23 13.54
N ASP A 267 -25.52 21.38 14.02
CA ASP A 267 -26.21 22.70 14.12
C ASP A 267 -25.62 23.58 15.24
N SER A 268 -24.95 22.95 16.21
CA SER A 268 -24.27 23.67 17.29
C SER A 268 -22.90 24.24 16.89
N ILE A 269 -22.32 23.80 15.77
CA ILE A 269 -20.96 24.16 15.35
C ILE A 269 -20.93 25.54 14.72
N LYS A 270 -20.10 26.41 15.28
CA LYS A 270 -19.89 27.77 14.81
C LYS A 270 -18.69 27.89 13.87
N SER A 271 -17.59 27.27 14.26
CA SER A 271 -16.38 27.28 13.42
C SER A 271 -15.53 26.04 13.58
N ILE A 272 -14.75 25.74 12.53
CA ILE A 272 -13.67 24.75 12.52
C ILE A 272 -12.38 25.46 12.15
N GLU A 273 -11.38 25.39 13.02
CA GLU A 273 -10.07 25.97 12.82
C GLU A 273 -9.01 24.87 12.76
N LEU A 274 -8.22 24.86 11.69
CA LEU A 274 -7.12 23.92 11.49
C LEU A 274 -5.81 24.71 11.42
N GLN A 275 -4.89 24.42 12.32
CA GLN A 275 -3.52 24.91 12.30
C GLN A 275 -2.61 23.73 11.91
N LEU A 276 -2.01 23.81 10.72
CA LEU A 276 -1.31 22.70 10.12
C LEU A 276 0.17 23.01 9.94
N SER A 277 1.02 22.16 10.52
CA SER A 277 2.46 22.16 10.23
C SER A 277 2.78 21.43 8.94
N ASP A 278 3.93 21.70 8.30
CA ASP A 278 4.40 20.87 7.21
C ASP A 278 4.92 19.52 7.74
N PRO A 279 4.71 18.42 6.98
CA PRO A 279 4.20 18.41 5.61
C PRO A 279 2.66 18.32 5.48
N LEU A 280 1.88 18.28 6.58
CA LEU A 280 0.42 18.13 6.53
C LEU A 280 -0.26 19.26 5.76
N TYR A 281 0.15 20.53 5.99
CA TYR A 281 -0.41 21.65 5.26
C TYR A 281 -0.27 21.48 3.75
N THR A 282 0.93 21.11 3.29
CA THR A 282 1.21 20.92 1.86
C THR A 282 0.47 19.73 1.26
N LEU A 283 0.30 18.64 2.02
CA LEU A 283 -0.27 17.39 1.52
C LEU A 283 -1.80 17.38 1.53
N ILE A 284 -2.42 17.90 2.59
CA ILE A 284 -3.86 17.77 2.83
C ILE A 284 -4.56 19.07 3.25
N GLY A 285 -3.82 20.12 3.61
CA GLY A 285 -4.38 21.41 4.05
C GLY A 285 -4.62 22.38 2.91
N SER A 286 -3.85 22.28 1.82
CA SER A 286 -3.97 23.13 0.62
C SER A 286 -4.73 22.46 -0.53
N ALA A 287 -5.35 21.30 -0.27
CA ALA A 287 -6.08 20.53 -1.27
C ALA A 287 -7.34 21.26 -1.76
N GLN A 288 -7.82 20.91 -2.93
CA GLN A 288 -9.06 21.45 -3.47
C GLN A 288 -10.25 20.95 -2.66
N LYS A 289 -11.19 21.83 -2.36
CA LYS A 289 -12.38 21.51 -1.56
C LYS A 289 -13.13 20.31 -2.11
N GLY A 290 -13.48 19.40 -1.20
CA GLY A 290 -14.32 18.24 -1.50
C GLY A 290 -13.59 17.02 -2.05
N GLN A 291 -12.27 17.03 -2.11
CA GLN A 291 -11.51 15.85 -2.51
C GLN A 291 -11.17 14.95 -1.33
N TRP A 292 -11.02 13.64 -1.56
CA TRP A 292 -10.83 12.65 -0.51
C TRP A 292 -9.56 12.87 0.36
N TRP A 293 -8.58 13.62 -0.10
CA TRP A 293 -7.41 14.03 0.68
C TRP A 293 -7.55 15.41 1.36
N ASP A 294 -8.65 16.09 1.18
CA ASP A 294 -8.94 17.34 1.88
C ASP A 294 -9.29 17.03 3.34
N LEU A 295 -8.38 17.36 4.26
CA LEU A 295 -8.58 17.14 5.70
C LEU A 295 -9.83 17.83 6.24
N LEU A 296 -10.10 19.03 5.77
CA LEU A 296 -11.27 19.76 6.17
C LEU A 296 -12.55 19.04 5.76
N ALA A 297 -12.61 18.57 4.51
CA ALA A 297 -13.75 17.79 4.03
C ALA A 297 -13.92 16.49 4.84
N ALA A 298 -12.80 15.82 5.18
CA ALA A 298 -12.83 14.63 6.03
C ALA A 298 -13.41 14.91 7.42
N ILE A 299 -12.99 16.00 8.07
CA ILE A 299 -13.50 16.41 9.39
C ILE A 299 -14.98 16.79 9.31
N VAL A 300 -15.37 17.62 8.34
CA VAL A 300 -16.77 18.04 8.15
C VAL A 300 -17.68 16.85 7.92
N ASN A 301 -17.33 15.96 6.99
CA ASN A 301 -18.14 14.76 6.71
C ASN A 301 -18.27 13.88 7.95
N THR A 302 -17.17 13.67 8.69
CA THR A 302 -17.16 12.88 9.92
C THR A 302 -18.08 13.46 10.99
N ILE A 303 -18.09 14.77 11.17
CA ILE A 303 -18.97 15.45 12.13
C ILE A 303 -20.44 15.29 11.72
N VAL A 304 -20.75 15.63 10.47
CA VAL A 304 -22.15 15.67 10.00
C VAL A 304 -22.74 14.26 9.87
N ASN A 305 -21.95 13.29 9.49
CA ASN A 305 -22.39 11.88 9.40
C ASN A 305 -22.32 11.16 10.75
N GLY A 306 -21.59 11.72 11.73
CA GLY A 306 -21.36 11.07 13.03
C GLY A 306 -20.46 9.83 12.94
N ASP A 307 -19.82 9.61 11.80
CA ASP A 307 -19.06 8.40 11.47
C ASP A 307 -17.90 8.69 10.52
N PRO A 308 -16.64 8.45 10.92
CA PRO A 308 -15.50 8.64 10.04
C PRO A 308 -15.40 7.61 8.88
N PHE A 309 -16.19 6.53 8.90
CA PHE A 309 -16.29 5.57 7.80
C PHE A 309 -17.29 6.00 6.72
N ASP A 310 -18.18 6.93 7.01
CA ASP A 310 -19.11 7.50 6.04
C ASP A 310 -18.47 8.72 5.34
N SER A 311 -18.10 8.56 4.07
CA SER A 311 -17.55 9.63 3.24
C SER A 311 -18.61 10.41 2.44
N THR A 312 -19.90 10.23 2.73
CA THR A 312 -20.96 10.97 2.07
C THR A 312 -20.75 12.46 2.30
N THR A 313 -20.59 13.21 1.20
CA THR A 313 -20.36 14.64 1.27
C THR A 313 -21.62 15.36 1.72
N ARG A 314 -21.51 16.10 2.81
CA ARG A 314 -22.59 16.95 3.36
C ARG A 314 -22.08 18.36 3.63
N LYS A 315 -23.00 19.30 3.70
CA LYS A 315 -22.68 20.68 4.03
C LYS A 315 -22.78 20.91 5.53
N LEU A 316 -21.80 21.63 6.05
CA LEU A 316 -21.84 22.19 7.40
C LEU A 316 -21.92 23.73 7.27
N ASN A 317 -22.86 24.32 7.99
CA ASN A 317 -23.01 25.79 8.02
C ASN A 317 -22.15 26.37 9.16
N ALA A 318 -20.85 26.32 9.00
CA ALA A 318 -19.88 26.80 9.99
C ALA A 318 -18.78 27.60 9.30
N GLU A 319 -18.19 28.54 10.01
CA GLU A 319 -16.99 29.23 9.56
C GLU A 319 -15.82 28.25 9.56
N VAL A 320 -14.96 28.33 8.53
CA VAL A 320 -13.84 27.41 8.38
C VAL A 320 -12.57 28.19 8.12
N LYS A 321 -11.54 27.88 8.91
CA LYS A 321 -10.23 28.50 8.81
C LYS A 321 -9.14 27.41 8.75
N VAL A 322 -8.25 27.51 7.77
CA VAL A 322 -7.07 26.64 7.65
C VAL A 322 -5.83 27.52 7.57
N GLU A 323 -4.94 27.37 8.53
CA GLU A 323 -3.71 28.14 8.63
C GLU A 323 -2.48 27.24 8.62
N LYS A 324 -1.43 27.68 7.97
CA LYS A 324 -0.10 27.08 8.08
C LYS A 324 0.62 27.60 9.31
N ILE A 325 1.20 26.70 10.09
CA ILE A 325 2.10 27.04 11.21
C ILE A 325 3.53 26.61 10.87
N GLU A 326 4.51 27.35 11.39
CA GLU A 326 5.93 27.12 11.08
C GLU A 326 6.51 25.91 11.83
N SER A 327 6.01 25.62 13.03
CA SER A 327 6.52 24.53 13.87
C SER A 327 5.49 24.06 14.89
N GLY A 328 5.66 22.86 15.44
CA GLY A 328 4.79 22.25 16.43
C GLY A 328 3.81 21.24 15.83
N PRO A 329 3.03 20.56 16.67
CA PRO A 329 1.98 19.65 16.23
C PRO A 329 0.87 20.41 15.50
N SER A 330 0.21 19.75 14.55
CA SER A 330 -1.02 20.31 13.99
C SER A 330 -2.15 20.28 15.00
N LEU A 331 -3.03 21.25 14.95
CA LEU A 331 -4.12 21.43 15.90
C LEU A 331 -5.45 21.58 15.15
N ALA A 332 -6.47 20.86 15.60
CA ALA A 332 -7.86 21.09 15.20
C ALA A 332 -8.63 21.66 16.38
N LYS A 333 -9.44 22.70 16.11
CA LYS A 333 -10.40 23.27 17.05
C LYS A 333 -11.78 23.27 16.43
N ILE A 334 -12.76 22.79 17.17
CA ILE A 334 -14.17 22.77 16.81
C ILE A 334 -14.91 23.60 17.85
N ILE A 335 -15.38 24.77 17.46
CA ILE A 335 -16.06 25.72 18.35
C ILE A 335 -17.55 25.56 18.18
N MET A 336 -18.23 25.27 19.26
CA MET A 336 -19.67 25.05 19.33
C MET A 336 -20.37 26.16 20.19
N ALA A 337 -21.68 26.17 20.19
CA ALA A 337 -22.46 27.06 21.02
C ALA A 337 -22.29 26.69 22.53
N GLY A 338 -21.27 27.26 23.17
CA GLY A 338 -21.03 27.10 24.63
C GLY A 338 -19.94 26.10 25.01
N SER A 339 -19.24 25.50 24.03
CA SER A 339 -18.11 24.59 24.28
C SER A 339 -17.11 24.62 23.15
N GLU A 340 -15.91 24.07 23.40
CA GLU A 340 -14.85 23.89 22.41
C GLU A 340 -14.25 22.50 22.56
N ILE A 341 -13.92 21.89 21.43
CA ILE A 341 -13.13 20.67 21.34
C ILE A 341 -11.83 21.04 20.65
N SER A 342 -10.69 20.68 21.23
CA SER A 342 -9.42 20.83 20.58
C SER A 342 -8.54 19.59 20.76
N PHE A 343 -7.77 19.23 19.71
CA PHE A 343 -6.86 18.11 19.76
C PHE A 343 -5.68 18.30 18.81
N GLU A 344 -4.53 17.85 19.27
CA GLU A 344 -3.30 17.81 18.47
C GLU A 344 -3.25 16.51 17.68
N PHE A 345 -2.64 16.57 16.48
CA PHE A 345 -2.40 15.44 15.61
C PHE A 345 -1.18 15.64 14.72
N GLY A 346 -0.64 14.55 14.15
CA GLY A 346 0.51 14.62 13.28
C GLY A 346 0.76 13.35 12.49
N ILE A 347 1.63 13.43 11.49
CA ILE A 347 2.10 12.26 10.75
C ILE A 347 2.99 11.38 11.64
N GLN A 348 3.74 11.99 12.55
CA GLN A 348 4.75 11.32 13.38
C GLN A 348 4.16 10.20 14.23
N ASP A 349 2.90 10.33 14.63
CA ASP A 349 2.18 9.31 15.40
C ASP A 349 1.96 8.01 14.59
N ARG A 350 2.19 8.06 13.28
CA ARG A 350 2.00 6.94 12.35
C ARG A 350 3.30 6.31 11.83
N ILE A 351 4.45 6.93 12.08
CA ILE A 351 5.74 6.45 11.57
C ILE A 351 6.23 5.20 12.33
N GLY A 352 5.64 4.89 13.47
CA GLY A 352 5.89 3.67 14.22
C GLY A 352 5.20 2.43 13.63
N ILE A 353 5.38 1.30 14.29
CA ILE A 353 4.56 0.11 14.09
C ILE A 353 3.21 0.41 14.75
N ASP A 354 2.20 0.72 13.94
CA ASP A 354 0.83 0.89 14.41
C ASP A 354 0.26 -0.49 14.76
N PRO A 355 -0.16 -0.77 16.00
CA PRO A 355 -0.93 -1.97 16.27
C PRO A 355 -2.20 -1.91 15.43
N ILE A 356 -2.50 -2.99 14.70
CA ILE A 356 -3.72 -3.05 13.90
C ILE A 356 -4.93 -3.12 14.83
N ASP A 357 -5.83 -2.16 14.69
CA ASP A 357 -7.11 -2.13 15.39
C ASP A 357 -8.11 -3.06 14.67
N ILE A 358 -8.21 -4.29 15.15
CA ILE A 358 -9.07 -5.32 14.54
C ILE A 358 -10.55 -4.90 14.47
N PRO A 359 -11.17 -4.31 15.49
CA PRO A 359 -12.53 -3.75 15.39
C PRO A 359 -12.70 -2.77 14.23
N ARG A 360 -11.76 -1.84 14.03
CA ARG A 360 -11.80 -0.90 12.91
C ARG A 360 -11.61 -1.58 11.55
N VAL A 361 -10.75 -2.59 11.48
CA VAL A 361 -10.58 -3.40 10.26
C VAL A 361 -11.90 -4.06 9.88
N HIS A 362 -12.55 -4.74 10.81
CA HIS A 362 -13.85 -5.39 10.54
C HIS A 362 -14.92 -4.38 10.13
N ARG A 363 -14.94 -3.19 10.74
CA ARG A 363 -15.84 -2.13 10.35
C ARG A 363 -15.58 -1.63 8.93
N LYS A 364 -14.32 -1.42 8.55
CA LYS A 364 -13.91 -1.12 7.18
C LYS A 364 -14.39 -2.20 6.20
N TRP A 365 -14.11 -3.46 6.49
CA TRP A 365 -14.48 -4.57 5.62
C TRP A 365 -15.98 -4.68 5.41
N SER A 366 -16.77 -4.57 6.47
CA SER A 366 -18.22 -4.57 6.40
C SER A 366 -18.79 -3.40 5.59
N SER A 367 -18.11 -2.25 5.57
CA SER A 367 -18.50 -1.11 4.74
C SER A 367 -18.16 -1.32 3.26
N LEU A 368 -17.12 -2.11 2.95
CA LEU A 368 -16.69 -2.40 1.59
C LEU A 368 -17.44 -3.58 0.95
N TYR A 369 -17.73 -4.60 1.75
CA TYR A 369 -18.34 -5.83 1.26
C TYR A 369 -19.24 -6.47 2.33
N LYS A 370 -20.51 -6.73 1.98
CA LYS A 370 -21.52 -7.18 2.96
C LYS A 370 -21.23 -8.57 3.53
N GLU A 371 -20.76 -9.50 2.69
CA GLU A 371 -20.40 -10.87 3.06
C GLU A 371 -18.96 -10.97 3.56
N SER A 372 -18.54 -10.01 4.39
CA SER A 372 -17.17 -9.85 4.86
C SER A 372 -16.61 -11.08 5.59
N SER A 373 -17.43 -11.78 6.40
CA SER A 373 -17.00 -12.98 7.11
C SER A 373 -16.72 -14.17 6.16
N GLU A 374 -17.53 -14.34 5.11
CA GLU A 374 -17.31 -15.36 4.09
C GLU A 374 -16.00 -15.11 3.33
N LEU A 375 -15.73 -13.86 2.96
CA LEU A 375 -14.52 -13.50 2.24
C LEU A 375 -13.25 -13.72 3.10
N THR A 376 -13.33 -13.44 4.40
CA THR A 376 -12.24 -13.69 5.33
C THR A 376 -11.98 -15.19 5.50
N GLU A 377 -13.03 -16.00 5.55
CA GLU A 377 -12.91 -17.46 5.62
C GLU A 377 -12.28 -18.03 4.34
N ILE A 378 -12.70 -17.56 3.16
CA ILE A 378 -12.08 -17.92 1.89
C ILE A 378 -10.59 -17.56 1.88
N ALA A 379 -10.22 -16.37 2.34
CA ALA A 379 -8.82 -15.95 2.43
C ALA A 379 -7.99 -16.89 3.34
N SER A 380 -8.54 -17.27 4.51
CA SER A 380 -7.89 -18.21 5.42
C SER A 380 -7.66 -19.56 4.76
N GLN A 381 -8.68 -20.11 4.13
CA GLN A 381 -8.61 -21.40 3.45
C GLN A 381 -7.60 -21.39 2.29
N ILE A 382 -7.46 -20.29 1.55
CA ILE A 382 -6.44 -20.15 0.49
C ILE A 382 -5.03 -20.17 1.09
N ILE A 383 -4.80 -19.44 2.18
CA ILE A 383 -3.51 -19.43 2.88
C ILE A 383 -3.16 -20.82 3.43
N ASP A 384 -4.18 -21.59 3.82
CA ASP A 384 -4.02 -22.97 4.31
C ASP A 384 -3.94 -24.03 3.20
N GLY A 385 -3.95 -23.61 1.95
CA GLY A 385 -3.74 -24.48 0.80
C GLY A 385 -5.01 -25.10 0.20
N SER A 386 -6.18 -24.48 0.36
CA SER A 386 -7.45 -25.00 -0.17
C SER A 386 -7.69 -24.59 -1.62
N GLU A 387 -7.62 -25.53 -2.54
CA GLU A 387 -7.98 -25.31 -3.95
C GLU A 387 -9.46 -24.96 -4.14
N SER A 388 -10.35 -25.53 -3.33
CA SER A 388 -11.78 -25.23 -3.40
C SER A 388 -12.08 -23.77 -3.04
N ALA A 389 -11.29 -23.18 -2.12
CA ALA A 389 -11.41 -21.77 -1.77
C ALA A 389 -10.96 -20.85 -2.93
N ILE A 390 -9.96 -21.25 -3.70
CA ILE A 390 -9.56 -20.52 -4.93
C ILE A 390 -10.72 -20.51 -5.94
N ALA A 391 -11.38 -21.66 -6.15
CA ALA A 391 -12.52 -21.75 -7.03
C ALA A 391 -13.70 -20.88 -6.56
N ALA A 392 -13.96 -20.86 -5.23
CA ALA A 392 -14.96 -19.98 -4.62
C ALA A 392 -14.63 -18.49 -4.84
N LEU A 393 -13.39 -18.08 -4.57
CA LEU A 393 -12.94 -16.70 -4.81
C LEU A 393 -13.06 -16.31 -6.28
N LYS A 394 -12.65 -17.19 -7.20
CA LYS A 394 -12.78 -16.96 -8.64
C LYS A 394 -14.23 -16.73 -9.03
N LYS A 395 -15.16 -17.52 -8.47
CA LYS A 395 -16.60 -17.34 -8.70
C LYS A 395 -17.09 -15.98 -8.21
N LEU A 396 -16.66 -15.51 -7.03
CA LEU A 396 -17.02 -14.18 -6.53
C LEU A 396 -16.47 -13.05 -7.41
N ILE A 397 -15.24 -13.20 -7.92
CA ILE A 397 -14.64 -12.20 -8.81
C ILE A 397 -15.37 -12.18 -10.18
N LEU A 398 -15.84 -13.33 -10.66
CA LEU A 398 -16.55 -13.43 -11.94
C LEU A 398 -18.03 -13.08 -11.83
N ALA A 399 -18.64 -13.13 -10.65
CA ALA A 399 -20.03 -12.76 -10.46
C ALA A 399 -20.26 -11.32 -10.97
N THR A 400 -21.23 -11.14 -11.83
CA THR A 400 -21.80 -9.83 -12.15
C THR A 400 -22.79 -9.50 -11.06
N ASP A 401 -22.62 -8.37 -10.39
CA ASP A 401 -23.60 -7.83 -9.44
C ASP A 401 -24.88 -7.45 -10.18
#